data_b15625655bbe6d917972b7c6539c8baa
#
_entry.id   b15625655bbe6d917972b7c6539c8baa
#
_cell.length_a   1.000
_cell.length_b   1.000
_cell.length_c   1.000
_cell.angle_alpha   90.00
_cell.angle_beta   90.00
_cell.angle_gamma   90.00
#
_symmetry.space_group_name_H-M   'P 1'
#
loop_
_entity.id
_entity.type
_entity.pdbx_description
1 polymer ?
#
loop_
_entity_poly.entity_id
_entity_poly.type
_entity_poly.pdbx_seq_one_letter_code
_entity_poly.pdbx_strand_id
1 'polypeptide(L)'
;YYTVTGRQRNDLVVFDPATMREEVLLKDVPEGYFAWSPAEDYLIYSPDDKGEAVGGPLKRLLHPDDRIPDARSRNYLVRYDPVTGLSERLTYGSHAVYLNDISSDGKKLLCSTSKSNITQCPFSLTSIFELDLATLQADTLVAWDPYVNRAAYSPDGGQLLVIGSPMAFDGIGKNCGEHPIANDFDTQAFIVDKATKKVNPITRDFNPAVDFLQWNRVDGCIYFNTTDEDCRHIYRYVPKTESFEMLPLQEDVISSFDLAEYNPAVAAYVGGGNASVGVAYT
;
A
#
# COMPACT_ATOMS: atom_id res chain seq x y z
N TYR A 1 -14.25 5.57 9.98
CA TYR A 1 -14.91 6.32 8.88
C TYR A 1 -15.39 5.38 7.78
N TYR A 2 -16.33 5.83 6.98
CA TYR A 2 -16.81 5.10 5.82
C TYR A 2 -17.37 6.08 4.78
N THR A 3 -17.50 5.63 3.54
CA THR A 3 -18.08 6.43 2.45
C THR A 3 -19.53 6.03 2.25
N VAL A 4 -20.44 7.01 2.25
CA VAL A 4 -21.84 6.81 1.90
C VAL A 4 -22.02 7.16 0.42
N THR A 5 -22.29 6.15 -0.39
CA THR A 5 -22.54 6.31 -1.82
C THR A 5 -24.01 6.60 -2.08
N GLY A 6 -24.31 7.80 -2.55
CA GLY A 6 -25.61 8.21 -3.02
C GLY A 6 -25.76 8.10 -4.54
N ARG A 7 -26.95 8.33 -5.06
CA ARG A 7 -27.21 8.27 -6.51
C ARG A 7 -26.42 9.32 -7.35
N GLN A 8 -25.96 10.40 -6.71
CA GLN A 8 -25.31 11.53 -7.36
C GLN A 8 -24.01 12.00 -6.69
N ARG A 9 -23.72 11.52 -5.48
CA ARG A 9 -22.52 11.93 -4.74
C ARG A 9 -22.14 10.89 -3.70
N ASN A 10 -20.88 10.91 -3.28
CA ASN A 10 -20.34 10.15 -2.17
C ASN A 10 -19.96 11.13 -1.06
N ASP A 11 -20.37 10.85 0.15
CA ASP A 11 -20.00 11.64 1.34
C ASP A 11 -19.09 10.79 2.24
N LEU A 12 -18.00 11.37 2.74
CA LEU A 12 -17.15 10.75 3.77
C LEU A 12 -17.75 11.04 5.14
N VAL A 13 -18.10 9.97 5.86
CA VAL A 13 -18.75 10.04 7.17
C VAL A 13 -17.81 9.50 8.24
N VAL A 14 -17.68 10.22 9.34
CA VAL A 14 -17.02 9.76 10.56
C VAL A 14 -18.10 9.27 11.53
N PHE A 15 -17.87 8.08 12.05
CA PHE A 15 -18.74 7.47 13.06
C PHE A 15 -17.98 7.36 14.38
N ASP A 16 -18.57 7.91 15.44
CA ASP A 16 -18.09 7.76 16.80
C ASP A 16 -18.82 6.58 17.48
N PRO A 17 -18.18 5.45 17.70
CA PRO A 17 -18.80 4.28 18.30
C PRO A 17 -19.18 4.47 19.78
N ALA A 18 -18.54 5.40 20.49
CA ALA A 18 -18.87 5.67 21.90
C ALA A 18 -20.18 6.44 22.06
N THR A 19 -20.45 7.38 21.15
CA THR A 19 -21.68 8.20 21.17
C THR A 19 -22.72 7.74 20.18
N MET A 20 -22.39 6.76 19.30
CA MET A 20 -23.23 6.30 18.20
C MET A 20 -23.66 7.44 17.24
N ARG A 21 -22.82 8.45 17.09
CA ARG A 21 -23.08 9.59 16.22
C ARG A 21 -22.31 9.50 14.93
N GLU A 22 -22.95 9.98 13.88
CA GLU A 22 -22.37 10.13 12.56
C GLU A 22 -22.25 11.61 12.22
N GLU A 23 -21.13 11.98 11.61
CA GLU A 23 -20.89 13.33 11.11
C GLU A 23 -20.33 13.26 9.69
N VAL A 24 -20.89 14.06 8.78
CA VAL A 24 -20.37 14.18 7.42
C VAL A 24 -19.13 15.09 7.46
N LEU A 25 -17.96 14.49 7.31
CA LEU A 25 -16.68 15.19 7.31
C LEU A 25 -16.43 15.91 5.98
N LEU A 26 -16.68 15.23 4.87
CA LEU A 26 -16.42 15.75 3.54
C LEU A 26 -17.58 15.35 2.61
N LYS A 27 -18.06 16.30 1.81
CA LYS A 27 -19.13 16.08 0.83
C LYS A 27 -18.55 15.94 -0.56
N ASP A 28 -19.23 15.12 -1.38
CA ASP A 28 -18.92 14.95 -2.81
C ASP A 28 -17.45 14.50 -3.03
N VAL A 29 -17.04 13.49 -2.23
CA VAL A 29 -15.69 12.94 -2.34
C VAL A 29 -15.59 12.00 -3.55
N PRO A 30 -14.44 11.97 -4.23
CA PRO A 30 -14.19 10.97 -5.26
C PRO A 30 -14.18 9.57 -4.65
N GLU A 31 -14.47 8.56 -5.46
CA GLU A 31 -14.17 7.18 -5.09
C GLU A 31 -12.66 7.03 -4.91
N GLY A 32 -12.23 6.40 -3.82
CA GLY A 32 -10.82 6.22 -3.58
C GLY A 32 -10.45 5.91 -2.13
N TYR A 33 -9.17 5.88 -1.90
CA TYR A 33 -8.57 5.59 -0.61
C TYR A 33 -8.41 6.88 0.19
N PHE A 34 -8.72 6.79 1.48
CA PHE A 34 -8.54 7.86 2.47
C PHE A 34 -7.63 7.36 3.58
N ALA A 35 -6.71 8.17 4.02
CA ALA A 35 -5.81 7.85 5.12
C ALA A 35 -5.75 9.03 6.11
N TRP A 36 -5.98 8.75 7.38
CA TRP A 36 -5.74 9.69 8.46
C TRP A 36 -4.25 9.78 8.79
N SER A 37 -3.81 10.99 9.14
CA SER A 37 -2.53 11.15 9.82
C SER A 37 -2.52 10.40 11.15
N PRO A 38 -1.34 9.98 11.66
CA PRO A 38 -1.26 9.32 12.97
C PRO A 38 -1.80 10.16 14.14
N ALA A 39 -1.80 11.48 14.02
CA ALA A 39 -2.37 12.40 15.00
C ALA A 39 -3.83 12.78 14.73
N GLU A 40 -4.43 12.27 13.66
CA GLU A 40 -5.79 12.58 13.21
C GLU A 40 -6.03 14.08 12.93
N ASP A 41 -4.98 14.83 12.64
CA ASP A 41 -5.02 16.27 12.39
C ASP A 41 -5.20 16.64 10.92
N TYR A 42 -4.99 15.70 10.01
CA TYR A 42 -5.28 15.82 8.58
C TYR A 42 -5.65 14.48 7.94
N LEU A 43 -6.27 14.57 6.79
CA LEU A 43 -6.63 13.44 5.94
C LEU A 43 -5.90 13.53 4.60
N ILE A 44 -5.35 12.43 4.11
CA ILE A 44 -4.88 12.30 2.73
C ILE A 44 -5.91 11.53 1.92
N TYR A 45 -6.24 12.04 0.75
CA TYR A 45 -7.06 11.31 -0.22
C TYR A 45 -6.51 11.46 -1.64
N SER A 46 -6.92 10.55 -2.52
CA SER A 46 -6.36 10.42 -3.86
C SER A 46 -7.46 10.52 -4.92
N PRO A 47 -7.81 11.71 -5.39
CA PRO A 47 -8.73 11.87 -6.50
C PRO A 47 -8.09 11.49 -7.83
N ASP A 48 -8.94 11.08 -8.76
CA ASP A 48 -8.56 10.72 -10.12
C ASP A 48 -8.74 11.92 -11.06
N ASP A 49 -7.67 12.34 -11.72
CA ASP A 49 -7.70 13.34 -12.79
C ASP A 49 -7.81 12.61 -14.13
N LYS A 50 -8.99 12.57 -14.69
CA LYS A 50 -9.27 11.93 -15.98
C LYS A 50 -8.71 12.69 -17.17
N GLY A 51 -8.12 13.87 -16.97
CA GLY A 51 -7.64 14.75 -18.00
C GLY A 51 -8.78 15.36 -18.85
N GLU A 52 -8.41 16.03 -19.93
CA GLU A 52 -9.40 16.61 -20.84
C GLU A 52 -10.15 15.51 -21.61
N ALA A 53 -11.46 15.53 -21.53
CA ALA A 53 -12.30 14.68 -22.36
C ALA A 53 -12.11 15.06 -23.84
N VAL A 54 -11.55 14.15 -24.61
CA VAL A 54 -11.49 14.33 -26.09
C VAL A 54 -12.86 14.05 -26.63
N GLY A 55 -13.61 15.11 -26.89
CA GLY A 55 -14.93 15.00 -27.52
C GLY A 55 -14.86 14.62 -29.01
N GLY A 56 -15.83 13.80 -29.44
CA GLY A 56 -16.04 13.47 -30.85
C GLY A 56 -15.66 12.02 -31.24
N PRO A 57 -16.02 11.60 -32.47
CA PRO A 57 -15.83 10.23 -32.95
C PRO A 57 -14.38 9.89 -33.32
N LEU A 58 -13.48 10.88 -33.32
CA LEU A 58 -12.07 10.71 -33.65
C LEU A 58 -11.19 11.04 -32.45
N LYS A 59 -10.35 10.10 -32.07
CA LYS A 59 -9.32 10.29 -31.02
C LYS A 59 -7.94 10.40 -31.69
N ARG A 60 -7.22 11.48 -31.41
CA ARG A 60 -5.82 11.60 -31.79
C ARG A 60 -4.94 10.77 -30.88
N LEU A 61 -4.20 9.84 -31.44
CA LEU A 61 -3.22 9.03 -30.73
C LEU A 61 -1.86 9.72 -30.82
N LEU A 62 -1.33 10.21 -29.72
CA LEU A 62 0.00 10.82 -29.61
C LEU A 62 1.02 9.86 -29.03
N HIS A 63 0.55 8.85 -28.28
CA HIS A 63 1.34 7.82 -27.63
C HIS A 63 0.66 6.45 -27.80
N PRO A 64 1.39 5.33 -27.85
CA PRO A 64 0.80 3.99 -27.93
C PRO A 64 -0.25 3.70 -26.84
N ASP A 65 -0.04 4.21 -25.64
CA ASP A 65 -0.97 4.04 -24.50
C ASP A 65 -2.31 4.73 -24.73
N ASP A 66 -2.39 5.71 -25.60
CA ASP A 66 -3.65 6.41 -25.94
C ASP A 66 -4.71 5.46 -26.56
N ARG A 67 -4.33 4.24 -26.91
CA ARG A 67 -5.26 3.18 -27.35
C ARG A 67 -6.07 2.61 -26.18
N ILE A 68 -5.54 2.71 -24.97
CA ILE A 68 -6.17 2.22 -23.75
C ILE A 68 -7.12 3.31 -23.25
N PRO A 69 -8.37 2.98 -22.91
CA PRO A 69 -9.25 3.94 -22.25
C PRO A 69 -8.59 4.48 -20.99
N ASP A 70 -8.74 5.76 -20.75
CA ASP A 70 -8.24 6.44 -19.55
C ASP A 70 -6.71 6.35 -19.30
N ALA A 71 -5.92 6.04 -20.35
CA ALA A 71 -4.46 5.96 -20.25
C ALA A 71 -3.78 7.27 -19.76
N ARG A 72 -4.50 8.38 -19.78
CA ARG A 72 -4.05 9.68 -19.27
C ARG A 72 -4.63 10.04 -17.91
N SER A 73 -5.46 9.16 -17.36
CA SER A 73 -5.98 9.32 -16.02
C SER A 73 -4.85 9.18 -15.01
N ARG A 74 -4.85 10.02 -13.99
CA ARG A 74 -3.80 10.08 -12.97
C ARG A 74 -4.40 10.32 -11.61
N ASN A 75 -3.89 9.58 -10.66
CA ASN A 75 -4.13 9.86 -9.26
C ASN A 75 -3.12 10.91 -8.77
N TYR A 76 -3.59 11.83 -7.94
CA TYR A 76 -2.75 12.77 -7.23
C TYR A 76 -3.15 12.80 -5.76
N LEU A 77 -2.28 13.29 -4.89
CA LEU A 77 -2.55 13.33 -3.46
C LEU A 77 -3.03 14.72 -3.04
N VAL A 78 -4.05 14.72 -2.19
CA VAL A 78 -4.60 15.92 -1.59
C VAL A 78 -4.61 15.76 -0.07
N ARG A 79 -4.13 16.78 0.65
CA ARG A 79 -4.28 16.93 2.08
C ARG A 79 -5.55 17.71 2.38
N TYR A 80 -6.37 17.21 3.26
CA TYR A 80 -7.55 17.89 3.80
C TYR A 80 -7.36 18.16 5.29
N ASP A 81 -7.59 19.39 5.70
CA ASP A 81 -7.61 19.82 7.09
C ASP A 81 -9.06 19.84 7.58
N PRO A 82 -9.44 18.96 8.52
CA PRO A 82 -10.82 18.85 9.00
C PRO A 82 -11.25 20.05 9.85
N VAL A 83 -10.32 20.81 10.43
CA VAL A 83 -10.62 21.98 11.27
C VAL A 83 -10.95 23.20 10.42
N THR A 84 -10.16 23.44 9.38
CA THR A 84 -10.34 24.64 8.51
C THR A 84 -11.21 24.34 7.29
N GLY A 85 -11.40 23.05 6.93
CA GLY A 85 -12.10 22.63 5.72
C GLY A 85 -11.29 22.87 4.43
N LEU A 86 -9.99 23.17 4.53
CA LEU A 86 -9.16 23.45 3.38
C LEU A 86 -8.56 22.18 2.78
N SER A 87 -8.51 22.14 1.46
CA SER A 87 -7.84 21.08 0.70
C SER A 87 -6.63 21.65 -0.03
N GLU A 88 -5.51 20.95 0.05
CA GLU A 88 -4.25 21.30 -0.59
C GLU A 88 -3.77 20.15 -1.48
N ARG A 89 -3.55 20.41 -2.76
CA ARG A 89 -2.95 19.44 -3.66
C ARG A 89 -1.45 19.33 -3.40
N LEU A 90 -0.99 18.11 -3.10
CA LEU A 90 0.40 17.83 -2.73
C LEU A 90 1.27 17.38 -3.91
N THR A 91 0.69 16.69 -4.88
CA THR A 91 1.46 16.11 -5.99
C THR A 91 0.98 16.62 -7.34
N TYR A 92 1.95 16.84 -8.22
CA TYR A 92 1.75 17.37 -9.57
C TYR A 92 2.57 16.56 -10.57
N GLY A 93 2.31 16.74 -11.85
CA GLY A 93 3.11 16.13 -12.91
C GLY A 93 2.34 15.15 -13.79
N SER A 94 3.09 14.33 -14.54
CA SER A 94 2.55 13.48 -15.61
C SER A 94 2.29 12.04 -15.20
N HIS A 95 2.70 11.62 -14.01
CA HIS A 95 2.52 10.26 -13.52
C HIS A 95 1.52 10.22 -12.36
N ALA A 96 0.78 9.12 -12.25
CA ALA A 96 -0.05 8.85 -11.10
C ALA A 96 0.82 8.68 -9.84
N VAL A 97 0.34 9.18 -8.70
CA VAL A 97 1.01 9.04 -7.41
C VAL A 97 0.06 8.37 -6.43
N TYR A 98 0.55 7.33 -5.78
CA TYR A 98 -0.19 6.55 -4.80
C TYR A 98 0.45 6.69 -3.42
N LEU A 99 -0.38 6.89 -2.41
CA LEU A 99 0.05 6.86 -1.01
C LEU A 99 0.31 5.40 -0.61
N ASN A 100 1.48 5.14 -0.06
CA ASN A 100 1.83 3.85 0.52
C ASN A 100 1.74 3.88 2.05
N ASP A 101 2.23 4.95 2.68
CA ASP A 101 2.25 5.09 4.13
C ASP A 101 2.43 6.55 4.57
N ILE A 102 2.17 6.83 5.84
CA ILE A 102 2.42 8.12 6.49
C ILE A 102 3.42 7.91 7.62
N SER A 103 4.46 8.74 7.70
CA SER A 103 5.44 8.65 8.78
C SER A 103 4.79 8.78 10.16
N SER A 104 5.38 8.15 11.17
CA SER A 104 4.81 8.13 12.53
C SER A 104 4.64 9.52 13.16
N ASP A 105 5.43 10.49 12.74
CA ASP A 105 5.32 11.90 13.16
C ASP A 105 4.36 12.74 12.28
N GLY A 106 3.74 12.12 11.28
CA GLY A 106 2.79 12.77 10.36
C GLY A 106 3.39 13.81 9.43
N LYS A 107 4.73 13.90 9.30
CA LYS A 107 5.37 14.96 8.51
C LYS A 107 5.75 14.58 7.10
N LYS A 108 5.75 13.29 6.81
CA LYS A 108 6.20 12.74 5.52
C LYS A 108 5.24 11.71 5.00
N LEU A 109 5.08 11.68 3.70
CA LEU A 109 4.32 10.65 2.99
C LEU A 109 5.30 9.73 2.25
N LEU A 110 5.08 8.43 2.36
CA LEU A 110 5.73 7.45 1.53
C LEU A 110 4.82 7.19 0.33
N CYS A 111 5.35 7.42 -0.85
CA CYS A 111 4.58 7.39 -2.08
C CYS A 111 5.22 6.47 -3.11
N SER A 112 4.40 5.95 -4.00
CA SER A 112 4.87 5.29 -5.23
C SER A 112 4.32 5.98 -6.47
N THR A 113 5.09 5.86 -7.54
CA THR A 113 4.70 6.28 -8.87
C THR A 113 5.17 5.27 -9.89
N SER A 114 4.45 5.12 -10.98
CA SER A 114 4.83 4.21 -12.05
C SER A 114 4.86 4.91 -13.40
N LYS A 115 5.68 4.39 -14.30
CA LYS A 115 5.72 4.81 -15.70
C LYS A 115 5.77 3.61 -16.63
N SER A 116 5.19 3.79 -17.81
CA SER A 116 5.25 2.79 -18.89
C SER A 116 6.66 2.71 -19.48
N ASN A 117 7.11 1.49 -19.76
CA ASN A 117 8.35 1.15 -20.47
C ASN A 117 8.00 0.31 -21.71
N ILE A 118 7.38 0.91 -22.70
CA ILE A 118 6.77 0.20 -23.83
C ILE A 118 7.76 -0.40 -24.83
N THR A 119 9.03 -0.01 -24.77
CA THR A 119 10.07 -0.46 -25.69
C THR A 119 10.85 -1.66 -25.19
N GLN A 120 10.73 -1.98 -23.91
CA GLN A 120 11.50 -3.03 -23.27
C GLN A 120 10.72 -3.65 -22.11
N CYS A 121 10.71 -4.97 -22.03
CA CYS A 121 10.17 -5.69 -20.87
C CYS A 121 11.17 -5.59 -19.70
N PRO A 122 10.68 -5.37 -18.46
CA PRO A 122 9.27 -5.19 -18.04
C PRO A 122 8.64 -3.87 -18.51
N PHE A 123 7.33 -3.91 -18.80
CA PHE A 123 6.62 -2.78 -19.41
C PHE A 123 6.19 -1.69 -18.42
N SER A 124 6.40 -1.89 -17.15
CA SER A 124 6.13 -0.90 -16.10
C SER A 124 7.32 -0.80 -15.15
N LEU A 125 7.66 0.42 -14.77
CA LEU A 125 8.71 0.72 -13.81
C LEU A 125 8.09 1.48 -12.64
N THR A 126 8.42 1.09 -11.41
CA THR A 126 7.93 1.72 -10.18
C THR A 126 9.05 2.47 -9.48
N SER A 127 8.74 3.63 -8.94
CA SER A 127 9.64 4.39 -8.06
C SER A 127 8.94 4.64 -6.73
N ILE A 128 9.67 4.47 -5.62
CA ILE A 128 9.21 4.80 -4.27
C ILE A 128 9.96 6.03 -3.81
N PHE A 129 9.24 7.01 -3.29
CA PHE A 129 9.81 8.27 -2.82
C PHE A 129 9.12 8.75 -1.54
N GLU A 130 9.82 9.56 -0.79
CA GLU A 130 9.33 10.24 0.40
C GLU A 130 9.02 11.70 0.05
N LEU A 131 7.84 12.19 0.40
CA LEU A 131 7.42 13.58 0.24
C LEU A 131 7.35 14.26 1.61
N ASP A 132 8.13 15.30 1.81
CA ASP A 132 8.07 16.15 3.00
C ASP A 132 6.91 17.13 2.89
N LEU A 133 5.99 17.11 3.87
CA LEU A 133 4.76 17.92 3.84
C LEU A 133 4.97 19.40 4.10
N ALA A 134 6.09 19.80 4.70
CA ALA A 134 6.38 21.19 4.97
C ALA A 134 7.05 21.89 3.78
N THR A 135 7.90 21.15 3.05
CA THR A 135 8.69 21.71 1.95
C THR A 135 8.19 21.28 0.57
N LEU A 136 7.35 20.27 0.51
CA LEU A 136 6.89 19.56 -0.70
C LEU A 136 8.06 19.02 -1.55
N GLN A 137 9.21 18.78 -0.92
CA GLN A 137 10.34 18.15 -1.59
C GLN A 137 10.20 16.63 -1.57
N ALA A 138 10.51 16.01 -2.69
CA ALA A 138 10.50 14.56 -2.84
C ALA A 138 11.93 14.01 -2.85
N ASP A 139 12.18 12.97 -2.03
CA ASP A 139 13.42 12.20 -2.01
C ASP A 139 13.16 10.78 -2.50
N THR A 140 13.88 10.36 -3.56
CA THR A 140 13.70 9.03 -4.14
C THR A 140 14.43 7.98 -3.31
N LEU A 141 13.70 7.00 -2.84
CA LEU A 141 14.20 5.90 -2.02
C LEU A 141 14.50 4.64 -2.84
N VAL A 142 13.61 4.31 -3.80
CA VAL A 142 13.80 3.23 -4.79
C VAL A 142 13.52 3.81 -6.17
N ALA A 143 14.48 3.74 -7.07
CA ALA A 143 14.40 4.34 -8.39
C ALA A 143 14.06 3.32 -9.46
N TRP A 144 12.87 3.43 -10.04
CA TRP A 144 12.43 2.75 -11.27
C TRP A 144 12.72 1.24 -11.33
N ASP A 145 12.49 0.54 -10.22
CA ASP A 145 12.54 -0.92 -10.16
C ASP A 145 11.20 -1.50 -10.67
N PRO A 146 11.20 -2.36 -11.68
CA PRO A 146 9.97 -2.91 -12.26
C PRO A 146 9.29 -3.95 -11.37
N TYR A 147 9.97 -4.43 -10.35
CA TYR A 147 9.57 -5.58 -9.54
C TYR A 147 9.16 -5.21 -8.11
N VAL A 148 9.22 -3.91 -7.74
CA VAL A 148 8.67 -3.43 -6.46
C VAL A 148 7.22 -3.01 -6.62
N ASN A 149 6.41 -3.29 -5.60
CA ASN A 149 4.98 -2.98 -5.61
C ASN A 149 4.65 -1.82 -4.66
N ARG A 150 4.95 -1.98 -3.38
CA ARG A 150 4.61 -1.03 -2.34
C ARG A 150 5.64 -1.04 -1.22
N ALA A 151 5.60 -0.03 -0.37
CA ALA A 151 6.45 0.05 0.80
C ALA A 151 5.69 0.58 2.02
N ALA A 152 6.26 0.35 3.20
CA ALA A 152 5.79 0.93 4.46
C ALA A 152 7.00 1.36 5.29
N TYR A 153 6.80 2.31 6.21
CA TYR A 153 7.83 2.69 7.16
C TYR A 153 8.01 1.64 8.27
N SER A 154 9.25 1.50 8.74
CA SER A 154 9.46 0.95 10.08
C SER A 154 8.89 1.89 11.15
N PRO A 155 8.57 1.38 12.34
CA PRO A 155 8.02 2.20 13.43
C PRO A 155 8.87 3.43 13.78
N ASP A 156 10.19 3.33 13.65
CA ASP A 156 11.15 4.43 13.90
C ASP A 156 11.43 5.30 12.65
N GLY A 157 10.89 4.92 11.49
CA GLY A 157 11.07 5.61 10.23
C GLY A 157 12.47 5.51 9.61
N GLY A 158 13.37 4.71 10.19
CA GLY A 158 14.75 4.51 9.71
C GLY A 158 14.87 3.51 8.57
N GLN A 159 13.92 2.61 8.45
CA GLN A 159 13.88 1.56 7.44
C GLN A 159 12.56 1.60 6.68
N LEU A 160 12.54 0.90 5.54
CA LEU A 160 11.33 0.59 4.79
C LEU A 160 11.16 -0.91 4.70
N LEU A 161 9.94 -1.38 4.82
CA LEU A 161 9.53 -2.66 4.30
C LEU A 161 9.05 -2.47 2.87
N VAL A 162 9.64 -3.16 1.93
CA VAL A 162 9.24 -3.14 0.52
C VAL A 162 8.69 -4.51 0.15
N ILE A 163 7.54 -4.53 -0.48
CA ILE A 163 6.95 -5.73 -1.08
C ILE A 163 7.23 -5.69 -2.58
N GLY A 164 7.72 -6.80 -3.09
CA GLY A 164 8.05 -6.95 -4.51
C GLY A 164 8.18 -8.41 -4.91
N SER A 165 8.53 -8.68 -6.18
CA SER A 165 8.83 -10.03 -6.63
C SER A 165 10.27 -10.42 -6.25
N PRO A 166 10.66 -11.70 -6.37
CA PRO A 166 12.05 -12.14 -6.17
C PRO A 166 13.06 -11.44 -7.05
N MET A 167 12.60 -10.83 -8.15
CA MET A 167 13.44 -10.09 -9.10
C MET A 167 13.73 -8.65 -8.67
N ALA A 168 13.05 -8.12 -7.63
CA ALA A 168 13.32 -6.78 -7.13
C ALA A 168 14.78 -6.62 -6.67
N PHE A 169 15.28 -5.40 -6.76
CA PHE A 169 16.65 -5.05 -6.36
C PHE A 169 17.71 -5.96 -7.02
N ASP A 170 17.67 -6.03 -8.35
CA ASP A 170 18.58 -6.85 -9.16
C ASP A 170 18.49 -8.37 -8.86
N GLY A 171 17.35 -8.82 -8.38
CA GLY A 171 17.09 -10.24 -8.12
C GLY A 171 17.70 -10.78 -6.84
N ILE A 172 17.91 -9.92 -5.83
CA ILE A 172 18.46 -10.34 -4.53
C ILE A 172 17.56 -11.33 -3.79
N GLY A 173 16.25 -11.34 -4.10
CA GLY A 173 15.26 -12.25 -3.53
C GLY A 173 15.24 -13.64 -4.15
N LYS A 174 16.02 -13.90 -5.20
CA LYS A 174 16.03 -15.20 -5.87
C LYS A 174 16.58 -16.28 -4.96
N ASN A 175 15.85 -17.37 -4.86
CA ASN A 175 16.24 -18.61 -4.20
C ASN A 175 16.00 -19.79 -5.14
N CYS A 176 16.62 -19.75 -6.31
CA CYS A 176 16.52 -20.78 -7.33
C CYS A 176 17.94 -21.23 -7.69
N GLY A 177 18.10 -22.54 -7.89
CA GLY A 177 19.36 -23.14 -8.28
C GLY A 177 19.78 -22.83 -9.72
N GLU A 178 20.60 -23.67 -10.31
CA GLU A 178 21.17 -23.50 -11.66
C GLU A 178 20.11 -23.47 -12.77
N HIS A 179 18.91 -24.01 -12.51
CA HIS A 179 17.77 -24.03 -13.44
C HIS A 179 16.59 -23.26 -12.87
N PRO A 180 16.65 -21.92 -12.84
CA PRO A 180 15.59 -21.11 -12.28
C PRO A 180 14.31 -21.28 -13.08
N ILE A 181 13.21 -21.55 -12.37
CA ILE A 181 11.88 -21.36 -12.91
C ILE A 181 11.56 -19.87 -12.74
N ALA A 182 11.23 -19.21 -13.83
CA ALA A 182 10.80 -17.82 -13.76
C ALA A 182 9.53 -17.74 -12.93
N ASN A 183 9.64 -17.18 -11.74
CA ASN A 183 8.52 -16.88 -10.88
C ASN A 183 8.61 -15.41 -10.45
N ASP A 184 7.99 -14.55 -11.23
CA ASP A 184 7.93 -13.12 -10.96
C ASP A 184 6.67 -12.76 -10.16
N PHE A 185 5.82 -13.73 -9.84
CA PHE A 185 4.50 -13.52 -9.25
C PHE A 185 4.46 -13.71 -7.75
N ASP A 186 5.32 -14.54 -7.17
CA ASP A 186 5.39 -14.69 -5.73
C ASP A 186 5.97 -13.43 -5.10
N THR A 187 5.19 -12.85 -4.22
CA THR A 187 5.61 -11.64 -3.53
C THR A 187 6.54 -11.98 -2.36
N GLN A 188 7.59 -11.18 -2.25
CA GLN A 188 8.56 -11.22 -1.17
C GLN A 188 8.65 -9.88 -0.44
N ALA A 189 9.22 -9.91 0.75
CA ALA A 189 9.46 -8.75 1.59
C ALA A 189 10.96 -8.47 1.72
N PHE A 190 11.30 -7.18 1.62
CA PHE A 190 12.66 -6.66 1.70
C PHE A 190 12.69 -5.55 2.75
N ILE A 191 13.66 -5.57 3.65
CA ILE A 191 13.96 -4.43 4.53
C ILE A 191 15.04 -3.58 3.88
N VAL A 192 14.74 -2.32 3.64
CA VAL A 192 15.67 -1.33 3.06
C VAL A 192 16.04 -0.31 4.12
N ASP A 193 17.32 -0.21 4.43
CA ASP A 193 17.84 0.84 5.30
C ASP A 193 17.91 2.17 4.51
N LYS A 194 17.22 3.20 5.00
CA LYS A 194 17.10 4.48 4.29
C LYS A 194 18.43 5.23 4.16
N ALA A 195 19.30 5.13 5.15
CA ALA A 195 20.56 5.85 5.18
C ALA A 195 21.63 5.20 4.32
N THR A 196 21.78 3.86 4.44
CA THR A 196 22.82 3.09 3.75
C THR A 196 22.36 2.54 2.42
N LYS A 197 21.07 2.53 2.14
CA LYS A 197 20.42 1.89 0.98
C LYS A 197 20.66 0.37 0.92
N LYS A 198 21.07 -0.24 2.01
CA LYS A 198 21.25 -1.70 2.10
C LYS A 198 19.90 -2.39 2.08
N VAL A 199 19.78 -3.41 1.23
CA VAL A 199 18.58 -4.24 1.09
C VAL A 199 18.80 -5.60 1.72
N ASN A 200 17.85 -6.06 2.54
CA ASN A 200 17.83 -7.39 3.14
C ASN A 200 16.55 -8.13 2.72
N PRO A 201 16.65 -9.21 1.92
CA PRO A 201 15.51 -9.99 1.47
C PRO A 201 15.06 -10.97 2.57
N ILE A 202 14.21 -10.51 3.48
CA ILE A 202 13.85 -11.26 4.69
C ILE A 202 13.01 -12.52 4.44
N THR A 203 12.35 -12.61 3.29
CA THR A 203 11.51 -13.77 2.92
C THR A 203 12.10 -14.62 1.80
N ARG A 204 13.38 -14.41 1.42
CA ARG A 204 14.00 -15.18 0.33
C ARG A 204 13.97 -16.70 0.55
N ASP A 205 14.18 -17.13 1.80
CA ASP A 205 14.21 -18.53 2.20
C ASP A 205 12.92 -18.98 2.89
N PHE A 206 11.87 -18.13 2.85
CA PHE A 206 10.53 -18.39 3.34
C PHE A 206 9.62 -18.72 2.16
N ASN A 207 9.06 -19.95 2.12
CA ASN A 207 8.36 -20.46 0.95
C ASN A 207 7.04 -19.74 0.60
N PRO A 208 6.15 -19.40 1.55
CA PRO A 208 4.89 -18.76 1.20
C PRO A 208 5.08 -17.37 0.58
N ALA A 209 4.25 -17.02 -0.40
CA ALA A 209 4.13 -15.66 -0.87
C ALA A 209 3.55 -14.76 0.24
N VAL A 210 4.09 -13.54 0.38
CA VAL A 210 3.73 -12.65 1.48
C VAL A 210 3.03 -11.39 0.98
N ASP A 211 2.05 -10.92 1.75
CA ASP A 211 1.47 -9.61 1.63
C ASP A 211 1.54 -8.88 2.97
N PHE A 212 1.98 -7.61 2.94
CA PHE A 212 2.20 -6.83 4.14
C PHE A 212 0.87 -6.42 4.78
N LEU A 213 0.76 -6.63 6.08
CA LEU A 213 -0.35 -6.14 6.90
C LEU A 213 0.08 -4.95 7.75
N GLN A 214 1.03 -5.18 8.65
CA GLN A 214 1.45 -4.15 9.60
C GLN A 214 2.89 -4.38 10.07
N TRP A 215 3.64 -3.29 10.25
CA TRP A 215 4.84 -3.28 11.09
C TRP A 215 4.46 -2.66 12.42
N ASN A 216 4.21 -3.51 13.41
CA ASN A 216 3.62 -3.07 14.67
C ASN A 216 4.62 -2.29 15.54
N ARG A 217 4.18 -1.14 16.06
CA ARG A 217 5.03 -0.21 16.82
C ARG A 217 5.32 -0.69 18.24
N VAL A 218 4.48 -1.56 18.81
CA VAL A 218 4.58 -1.99 20.19
C VAL A 218 5.56 -3.14 20.35
N ASP A 219 5.42 -4.19 19.52
CA ASP A 219 6.27 -5.38 19.60
C ASP A 219 7.44 -5.37 18.59
N GLY A 220 7.42 -4.44 17.63
CA GLY A 220 8.43 -4.30 16.59
C GLY A 220 8.42 -5.44 15.56
N CYS A 221 7.38 -6.25 15.54
CA CYS A 221 7.23 -7.36 14.60
C CYS A 221 6.52 -6.93 13.33
N ILE A 222 6.77 -7.67 12.26
CA ILE A 222 6.10 -7.47 10.98
C ILE A 222 5.08 -8.59 10.80
N TYR A 223 3.86 -8.21 10.46
CA TYR A 223 2.76 -9.15 10.23
C TYR A 223 2.47 -9.24 8.74
N PHE A 224 2.35 -10.47 8.27
CA PHE A 224 2.09 -10.81 6.88
C PHE A 224 0.87 -11.68 6.74
N ASN A 225 0.04 -11.39 5.74
CA ASN A 225 -0.85 -12.39 5.16
C ASN A 225 -0.02 -13.21 4.17
N THR A 226 -0.08 -14.52 4.27
CA THR A 226 0.68 -15.41 3.41
C THR A 226 -0.25 -16.29 2.58
N THR A 227 0.19 -16.61 1.38
CA THR A 227 -0.45 -17.63 0.55
C THR A 227 0.52 -18.78 0.38
N ASP A 228 0.09 -19.96 0.81
CA ASP A 228 0.83 -21.20 0.71
C ASP A 228 -0.10 -22.29 0.15
N GLU A 229 0.10 -22.64 -1.11
CA GLU A 229 -0.80 -23.52 -1.88
C GLU A 229 -2.26 -23.03 -1.85
N ASP A 230 -3.16 -23.71 -1.16
CA ASP A 230 -4.59 -23.41 -1.03
C ASP A 230 -4.96 -22.74 0.31
N CYS A 231 -3.98 -22.49 1.17
CA CYS A 231 -4.15 -21.88 2.48
C CYS A 231 -3.73 -20.41 2.52
N ARG A 232 -4.33 -19.65 3.43
CA ARG A 232 -3.93 -18.29 3.76
C ARG A 232 -3.81 -18.14 5.27
N HIS A 233 -2.59 -17.93 5.74
CA HIS A 233 -2.28 -17.80 7.15
C HIS A 233 -1.66 -16.43 7.47
N ILE A 234 -1.73 -16.07 8.73
CA ILE A 234 -1.04 -14.88 9.23
C ILE A 234 0.25 -15.31 9.90
N TYR A 235 1.35 -14.75 9.43
CA TYR A 235 2.67 -14.93 10.03
C TYR A 235 3.17 -13.65 10.66
N ARG A 236 3.84 -13.80 11.78
CA ARG A 236 4.62 -12.76 12.44
C ARG A 236 6.11 -13.00 12.19
N TYR A 237 6.77 -12.02 11.61
CA TYR A 237 8.23 -11.99 11.50
C TYR A 237 8.82 -11.21 12.66
N VAL A 238 9.77 -11.80 13.36
CA VAL A 238 10.47 -11.20 14.50
C VAL A 238 11.86 -10.72 14.03
N PRO A 239 12.10 -9.41 13.80
CA PRO A 239 13.35 -8.93 13.22
C PRO A 239 14.60 -9.25 14.04
N LYS A 240 14.47 -9.34 15.37
CA LYS A 240 15.60 -9.64 16.28
C LYS A 240 16.16 -11.06 16.13
N THR A 241 15.30 -12.01 15.82
CA THR A 241 15.65 -13.44 15.69
C THR A 241 15.60 -13.91 14.25
N GLU A 242 15.17 -13.04 13.33
CA GLU A 242 14.97 -13.36 11.90
C GLU A 242 14.08 -14.60 11.70
N SER A 243 13.07 -14.78 12.56
CA SER A 243 12.20 -15.96 12.56
C SER A 243 10.77 -15.60 12.19
N PHE A 244 10.10 -16.55 11.52
CA PHE A 244 8.69 -16.51 11.22
C PHE A 244 7.90 -17.41 12.18
N GLU A 245 6.79 -16.90 12.67
CA GLU A 245 5.87 -17.61 13.56
C GLU A 245 4.46 -17.50 12.99
N MET A 246 3.85 -18.65 12.69
CA MET A 246 2.44 -18.69 12.27
C MET A 246 1.55 -18.39 13.47
N LEU A 247 0.60 -17.47 13.31
CA LEU A 247 -0.39 -17.21 14.35
C LEU A 247 -1.39 -18.38 14.43
N PRO A 248 -1.71 -18.86 15.64
CA PRO A 248 -2.62 -19.99 15.84
C PRO A 248 -4.09 -19.54 15.70
N LEU A 249 -4.46 -19.06 14.51
CA LEU A 249 -5.81 -18.66 14.18
C LEU A 249 -6.67 -19.85 13.79
N GLN A 250 -7.98 -19.72 13.96
CA GLN A 250 -8.93 -20.69 13.44
C GLN A 250 -9.09 -20.48 11.94
N GLU A 251 -9.40 -21.53 11.20
CA GLU A 251 -9.62 -21.56 9.76
C GLU A 251 -8.34 -21.58 8.90
N ASP A 252 -8.46 -22.23 7.75
CA ASP A 252 -7.33 -22.45 6.83
C ASP A 252 -7.12 -21.29 5.86
N VAL A 253 -8.15 -20.45 5.67
CA VAL A 253 -8.12 -19.32 4.76
C VAL A 253 -8.53 -18.04 5.47
N ILE A 254 -7.56 -17.23 5.88
CA ILE A 254 -7.80 -15.93 6.47
C ILE A 254 -7.98 -14.90 5.34
N SER A 255 -9.20 -14.39 5.18
CA SER A 255 -9.56 -13.46 4.10
C SER A 255 -9.37 -12.00 4.49
N SER A 256 -9.48 -11.68 5.78
CA SER A 256 -9.25 -10.34 6.32
C SER A 256 -8.65 -10.47 7.72
N PHE A 257 -7.71 -9.61 8.04
CA PHE A 257 -7.06 -9.56 9.35
C PHE A 257 -6.70 -8.12 9.68
N ASP A 258 -7.05 -7.69 10.88
CA ASP A 258 -6.67 -6.39 11.42
C ASP A 258 -6.15 -6.55 12.84
N LEU A 259 -4.98 -6.00 13.09
CA LEU A 259 -4.31 -6.05 14.37
C LEU A 259 -4.38 -4.68 15.04
N ALA A 260 -4.77 -4.64 16.32
CA ALA A 260 -4.80 -3.39 17.05
C ALA A 260 -3.41 -2.75 17.13
N GLU A 261 -3.28 -1.52 16.65
CA GLU A 261 -1.99 -0.82 16.49
C GLU A 261 -1.22 -0.70 17.80
N TYR A 262 -1.93 -0.47 18.91
CA TYR A 262 -1.35 -0.24 20.24
C TYR A 262 -1.49 -1.43 21.18
N ASN A 263 -2.07 -2.54 20.73
CA ASN A 263 -2.21 -3.76 21.52
C ASN A 263 -2.12 -5.02 20.63
N PRO A 264 -0.90 -5.53 20.36
CA PRO A 264 -0.72 -6.67 19.46
C PRO A 264 -1.27 -8.00 19.99
N ALA A 265 -1.87 -8.02 21.18
CA ALA A 265 -2.60 -9.18 21.71
C ALA A 265 -4.09 -9.20 21.28
N VAL A 266 -4.55 -8.16 20.55
CA VAL A 266 -5.93 -8.05 20.09
C VAL A 266 -5.95 -7.93 18.56
N ALA A 267 -6.69 -8.84 17.94
CA ALA A 267 -6.90 -8.83 16.50
C ALA A 267 -8.37 -9.15 16.19
N ALA A 268 -8.83 -8.68 15.03
CA ALA A 268 -10.09 -9.09 14.44
C ALA A 268 -9.80 -9.69 13.06
N TYR A 269 -10.44 -10.81 12.73
CA TYR A 269 -10.23 -11.44 11.43
C TYR A 269 -11.46 -12.15 10.91
N VAL A 270 -11.47 -12.37 9.61
CA VAL A 270 -12.46 -13.19 8.93
C VAL A 270 -11.74 -14.37 8.31
N GLY A 271 -12.19 -15.57 8.66
CA GLY A 271 -11.65 -16.81 8.14
C GLY A 271 -12.70 -17.72 7.58
N GLY A 272 -12.30 -18.68 6.77
CA GLY A 272 -13.13 -19.72 6.20
C GLY A 272 -12.33 -20.99 5.89
N GLY A 273 -13.03 -22.07 5.62
CA GLY A 273 -12.44 -23.37 5.29
C GLY A 273 -13.44 -24.26 4.60
N ASN A 274 -13.13 -25.55 4.52
CA ASN A 274 -13.99 -26.51 3.83
C ASN A 274 -15.39 -26.67 4.46
N ALA A 275 -15.55 -26.33 5.73
CA ALA A 275 -16.80 -26.46 6.46
C ALA A 275 -17.43 -25.14 6.88
N SER A 276 -16.76 -24.01 6.63
CA SER A 276 -17.19 -22.69 7.07
C SER A 276 -17.01 -21.65 5.96
N VAL A 277 -17.94 -20.71 5.89
CA VAL A 277 -17.91 -19.62 4.90
C VAL A 277 -17.93 -18.28 5.64
N GLY A 278 -16.75 -17.64 5.75
CA GLY A 278 -16.65 -16.25 6.21
C GLY A 278 -17.12 -16.03 7.65
N VAL A 279 -16.47 -16.65 8.63
CA VAL A 279 -16.72 -16.43 10.06
C VAL A 279 -15.82 -15.32 10.59
N ALA A 280 -16.41 -14.38 11.32
CA ALA A 280 -15.64 -13.31 12.00
C ALA A 280 -15.24 -13.73 13.41
N TYR A 281 -14.01 -13.42 13.77
CA TYR A 281 -13.37 -13.75 15.06
C TYR A 281 -12.72 -12.50 15.67
N THR A 282 -12.62 -12.50 16.99
CA THR A 282 -11.87 -11.48 17.76
C THR A 282 -11.05 -12.17 18.85
#